data_7a78335b386a91bc940b0d29f86b0177
#
_entry.id   7a78335b386a91bc940b0d29f86b0177
#
_cell.length_a   1.000
_cell.length_b   1.000
_cell.length_c   1.000
_cell.angle_alpha   90.00
_cell.angle_beta   90.00
_cell.angle_gamma   90.00
#
_symmetry.space_group_name_H-M   'P 1'
#
loop_
_entity.id
_entity.type
_entity.pdbx_description
1 polymer ?
#
loop_
_entity_poly.entity_id
_entity_poly.type
_entity_poly.pdbx_seq_one_letter_code
_entity_poly.pdbx_strand_id
1 'polypeptide(L)'
;GVLNIVPGLGEEAGEALLKHPGVSHYSFTGSTEIGVKVQQEAAKRAVPVTLELGGKSPQLVFSDADIDKALPFLVNAAIQNAGQTCSAATRVLIEKPIFQELTERLAKEISSLRTGPALQDLECGPLISKVQKDRVEGFLLRAKQDGVEFLAEGSIVEDAPQGGNY
;
A
#
# COMPACT_ATOMS: atom_id res chain seq x y z
N GLY A 1 23.92 -2.83 24.75
CA GLY A 1 22.83 -3.67 24.79
C GLY A 1 22.68 -4.69 23.68
N VAL A 2 21.78 -5.64 23.91
CA VAL A 2 21.42 -6.64 22.89
C VAL A 2 20.50 -6.04 21.84
N LEU A 3 19.62 -5.12 22.25
CA LEU A 3 18.73 -4.35 21.38
C LEU A 3 18.97 -2.86 21.59
N ASN A 4 19.17 -2.14 20.49
CA ASN A 4 19.35 -0.70 20.51
C ASN A 4 18.41 -0.05 19.48
N ILE A 5 17.69 0.99 19.88
CA ILE A 5 16.75 1.70 19.00
C ILE A 5 17.31 3.11 18.77
N VAL A 6 17.52 3.45 17.52
CA VAL A 6 18.03 4.76 17.09
C VAL A 6 16.99 5.44 16.22
N PRO A 7 16.07 6.24 16.81
CA PRO A 7 15.07 6.98 16.03
C PRO A 7 15.74 8.13 15.25
N GLY A 8 15.18 8.44 14.08
CA GLY A 8 15.66 9.53 13.24
C GLY A 8 15.14 9.44 11.81
N LEU A 9 15.50 10.42 10.99
CA LEU A 9 15.19 10.41 9.58
C LEU A 9 16.02 9.34 8.85
N GLY A 10 15.47 8.76 7.80
CA GLY A 10 16.14 7.71 7.03
C GLY A 10 17.46 8.18 6.41
N GLU A 11 17.48 9.43 5.91
CA GLU A 11 18.67 10.07 5.33
C GLU A 11 19.74 10.43 6.35
N GLU A 12 19.43 10.44 7.64
CA GLU A 12 20.37 10.74 8.73
C GLU A 12 20.75 9.45 9.47
N ALA A 13 19.85 8.95 10.33
CA ALA A 13 20.10 7.78 11.17
C ALA A 13 20.24 6.49 10.35
N GLY A 14 19.37 6.30 9.34
CA GLY A 14 19.40 5.13 8.45
C GLY A 14 20.68 5.09 7.63
N GLU A 15 21.07 6.20 7.04
CA GLU A 15 22.28 6.29 6.22
C GLU A 15 23.56 6.10 7.06
N ALA A 16 23.60 6.65 8.28
CA ALA A 16 24.72 6.47 9.20
C ALA A 16 24.90 4.99 9.58
N LEU A 17 23.80 4.29 9.89
CA LEU A 17 23.83 2.84 10.16
C LEU A 17 24.29 2.06 8.92
N LEU A 18 23.77 2.41 7.75
CA LEU A 18 24.06 1.73 6.50
C LEU A 18 25.55 1.84 6.11
N LYS A 19 26.19 2.96 6.40
CA LYS A 19 27.60 3.19 6.14
C LYS A 19 28.53 2.65 7.24
N HIS A 20 28.01 2.28 8.41
CA HIS A 20 28.84 1.91 9.55
C HIS A 20 29.55 0.56 9.31
N PRO A 21 30.88 0.48 9.46
CA PRO A 21 31.66 -0.72 9.13
C PRO A 21 31.38 -1.92 10.06
N GLY A 22 30.86 -1.69 11.26
CA GLY A 22 30.54 -2.72 12.23
C GLY A 22 29.22 -3.45 11.99
N VAL A 23 28.44 -3.08 10.96
CA VAL A 23 27.20 -3.79 10.63
C VAL A 23 27.53 -5.00 9.75
N SER A 24 27.06 -6.18 10.16
CA SER A 24 27.33 -7.46 9.51
C SER A 24 26.14 -8.03 8.73
N HIS A 25 24.96 -7.45 8.86
CA HIS A 25 23.74 -7.81 8.12
C HIS A 25 22.78 -6.63 8.07
N TYR A 26 22.12 -6.43 6.94
CA TYR A 26 21.02 -5.49 6.82
C TYR A 26 19.71 -6.22 6.62
N SER A 27 18.69 -5.82 7.37
CA SER A 27 17.29 -6.16 7.11
C SER A 27 16.53 -4.85 6.92
N PHE A 28 15.93 -4.67 5.76
CA PHE A 28 15.24 -3.42 5.40
C PHE A 28 13.85 -3.72 4.88
N THR A 29 12.87 -2.98 5.41
CA THR A 29 11.49 -2.95 4.90
C THR A 29 11.16 -1.52 4.48
N GLY A 30 10.73 -1.32 3.23
CA GLY A 30 10.37 0.00 2.73
C GLY A 30 10.22 0.07 1.22
N SER A 31 10.51 1.25 0.64
CA SER A 31 10.38 1.43 -0.80
C SER A 31 11.47 0.70 -1.59
N THR A 32 11.13 0.26 -2.81
CA THR A 32 12.09 -0.38 -3.73
C THR A 32 13.30 0.52 -4.01
N GLU A 33 13.07 1.84 -4.16
CA GLU A 33 14.15 2.80 -4.39
C GLU A 33 15.19 2.79 -3.25
N ILE A 34 14.74 2.81 -2.01
CA ILE A 34 15.63 2.77 -0.85
C ILE A 34 16.25 1.38 -0.68
N GLY A 35 15.49 0.31 -0.93
CA GLY A 35 16.04 -1.06 -0.92
C GLY A 35 17.21 -1.24 -1.89
N VAL A 36 17.14 -0.66 -3.08
CA VAL A 36 18.26 -0.65 -4.04
C VAL A 36 19.48 0.06 -3.45
N LYS A 37 19.30 1.22 -2.80
CA LYS A 37 20.40 1.93 -2.13
C LYS A 37 21.03 1.09 -1.00
N VAL A 38 20.20 0.43 -0.20
CA VAL A 38 20.66 -0.49 0.87
C VAL A 38 21.50 -1.63 0.27
N GLN A 39 21.01 -2.25 -0.79
CA GLN A 39 21.74 -3.35 -1.44
C GLN A 39 23.06 -2.89 -2.07
N GLN A 40 23.07 -1.73 -2.71
CA GLN A 40 24.28 -1.15 -3.29
C GLN A 40 25.35 -0.88 -2.23
N GLU A 41 24.97 -0.32 -1.08
CA GLU A 41 25.90 -0.02 0.00
C GLU A 41 26.43 -1.31 0.66
N ALA A 42 25.56 -2.28 0.89
CA ALA A 42 25.92 -3.59 1.43
C ALA A 42 26.92 -4.33 0.50
N ALA A 43 26.72 -4.24 -0.80
CA ALA A 43 27.57 -4.89 -1.80
C ALA A 43 29.04 -4.39 -1.74
N LYS A 44 29.27 -3.13 -1.37
CA LYS A 44 30.65 -2.58 -1.22
C LYS A 44 31.50 -3.32 -0.19
N ARG A 45 30.86 -3.99 0.76
CA ARG A 45 31.52 -4.73 1.85
C ARG A 45 31.16 -6.21 1.89
N ALA A 46 30.42 -6.70 0.87
CA ALA A 46 29.89 -8.06 0.82
C ALA A 46 29.03 -8.44 2.05
N VAL A 47 28.30 -7.48 2.61
CA VAL A 47 27.40 -7.69 3.75
C VAL A 47 26.06 -8.28 3.25
N PRO A 48 25.53 -9.35 3.86
CA PRO A 48 24.24 -9.92 3.50
C PRO A 48 23.09 -8.93 3.73
N VAL A 49 22.07 -9.00 2.87
CA VAL A 49 20.88 -8.14 2.92
C VAL A 49 19.62 -8.97 2.82
N THR A 50 18.63 -8.64 3.65
CA THR A 50 17.24 -9.06 3.50
C THR A 50 16.40 -7.85 3.15
N LEU A 51 15.67 -7.89 2.04
CA LEU A 51 14.83 -6.78 1.56
C LEU A 51 13.36 -7.21 1.50
N GLU A 52 12.52 -6.46 2.22
CA GLU A 52 11.07 -6.52 2.13
C GLU A 52 10.58 -5.21 1.52
N LEU A 53 10.02 -5.26 0.31
CA LEU A 53 9.75 -4.08 -0.51
C LEU A 53 8.28 -3.98 -0.89
N GLY A 54 7.91 -2.86 -1.50
CA GLY A 54 6.56 -2.64 -1.98
C GLY A 54 6.17 -3.57 -3.14
N GLY A 55 4.89 -3.74 -3.33
CA GLY A 55 4.32 -4.58 -4.37
C GLY A 55 2.95 -4.12 -4.84
N LYS A 56 2.40 -4.85 -5.82
CA LYS A 56 1.03 -4.80 -6.30
C LYS A 56 0.49 -6.22 -6.40
N SER A 57 0.15 -6.78 -5.24
CA SER A 57 -0.23 -8.18 -5.10
C SER A 57 -1.50 -8.49 -5.91
N PRO A 58 -1.53 -9.60 -6.68
CA PRO A 58 -2.70 -10.01 -7.42
C PRO A 58 -3.67 -10.84 -6.57
N GLN A 59 -4.95 -10.71 -6.86
CA GLN A 59 -6.00 -11.64 -6.49
C GLN A 59 -6.48 -12.33 -7.76
N LEU A 60 -6.51 -13.66 -7.78
CA LEU A 60 -6.95 -14.45 -8.92
C LEU A 60 -8.32 -15.02 -8.60
N VAL A 61 -9.33 -14.72 -9.44
CA VAL A 61 -10.70 -15.18 -9.23
C VAL A 61 -11.15 -15.97 -10.46
N PHE A 62 -11.33 -17.27 -10.27
CA PHE A 62 -11.81 -18.19 -11.28
C PHE A 62 -13.34 -18.31 -11.27
N SER A 63 -13.91 -18.82 -12.35
CA SER A 63 -15.37 -18.87 -12.56
C SER A 63 -16.10 -19.83 -11.61
N ASP A 64 -15.40 -20.74 -10.97
CA ASP A 64 -15.94 -21.65 -9.96
C ASP A 64 -15.87 -21.08 -8.52
N ALA A 65 -15.40 -19.85 -8.36
CA ALA A 65 -15.33 -19.21 -7.06
C ALA A 65 -16.72 -18.88 -6.49
N ASP A 66 -16.88 -19.09 -5.19
CA ASP A 66 -18.04 -18.59 -4.44
C ASP A 66 -17.89 -17.07 -4.23
N ILE A 67 -18.50 -16.30 -5.15
CA ILE A 67 -18.34 -14.84 -5.18
C ILE A 67 -18.89 -14.21 -3.89
N ASP A 68 -19.98 -14.72 -3.31
CA ASP A 68 -20.56 -14.16 -2.08
C ASP A 68 -19.58 -14.26 -0.90
N LYS A 69 -18.86 -15.35 -0.81
CA LYS A 69 -17.82 -15.52 0.21
C LYS A 69 -16.53 -14.77 -0.13
N ALA A 70 -16.15 -14.71 -1.39
CA ALA A 70 -14.90 -14.09 -1.82
C ALA A 70 -14.93 -12.55 -1.70
N LEU A 71 -16.06 -11.92 -2.02
CA LEU A 71 -16.18 -10.47 -2.18
C LEU A 71 -15.66 -9.66 -0.98
N PRO A 72 -16.03 -9.96 0.28
CA PRO A 72 -15.49 -9.23 1.43
C PRO A 72 -13.96 -9.33 1.55
N PHE A 73 -13.39 -10.49 1.23
CA PHE A 73 -11.93 -10.68 1.27
C PHE A 73 -11.24 -9.92 0.14
N LEU A 74 -11.82 -9.88 -1.07
CA LEU A 74 -11.27 -9.13 -2.19
C LEU A 74 -11.17 -7.64 -1.87
N VAL A 75 -12.23 -7.07 -1.30
CA VAL A 75 -12.26 -5.66 -0.89
C VAL A 75 -11.30 -5.40 0.26
N ASN A 76 -11.40 -6.16 1.36
CA ASN A 76 -10.57 -5.95 2.55
C ASN A 76 -9.07 -6.10 2.26
N ALA A 77 -8.68 -7.05 1.42
CA ALA A 77 -7.28 -7.23 1.03
C ALA A 77 -6.73 -6.04 0.23
N ALA A 78 -7.58 -5.32 -0.51
CA ALA A 78 -7.17 -4.16 -1.28
C ALA A 78 -7.04 -2.88 -0.41
N ILE A 79 -7.95 -2.70 0.57
CA ILE A 79 -8.03 -1.47 1.38
C ILE A 79 -7.29 -1.55 2.72
N GLN A 80 -6.70 -2.69 3.04
CA GLN A 80 -5.98 -2.89 4.30
C GLN A 80 -5.01 -1.75 4.58
N ASN A 81 -5.14 -1.13 5.76
CA ASN A 81 -4.35 0.05 6.17
C ASN A 81 -4.39 1.19 5.13
N ALA A 82 -5.57 1.45 4.57
CA ALA A 82 -5.78 2.41 3.47
C ALA A 82 -4.88 2.11 2.24
N GLY A 83 -4.65 0.83 1.93
CA GLY A 83 -3.79 0.40 0.83
C GLY A 83 -2.29 0.56 1.08
N GLN A 84 -1.88 0.97 2.27
CA GLN A 84 -0.48 1.22 2.63
C GLN A 84 0.23 -0.02 3.19
N THR A 85 0.04 -1.16 2.55
CA THR A 85 0.61 -2.44 2.95
C THR A 85 1.32 -3.07 1.75
N CYS A 86 2.51 -3.64 1.95
CA CYS A 86 3.27 -4.29 0.87
C CYS A 86 2.50 -5.45 0.23
N SER A 87 1.66 -6.14 1.01
CA SER A 87 0.80 -7.23 0.57
C SER A 87 -0.61 -6.79 0.15
N ALA A 88 -0.94 -5.49 0.13
CA ALA A 88 -2.25 -5.02 -0.31
C ALA A 88 -2.57 -5.55 -1.72
N ALA A 89 -3.63 -6.36 -1.80
CA ALA A 89 -3.97 -7.08 -3.02
C ALA A 89 -4.82 -6.21 -3.95
N THR A 90 -4.19 -5.22 -4.57
CA THR A 90 -4.83 -4.14 -5.32
C THR A 90 -5.05 -4.43 -6.80
N ARG A 91 -4.69 -5.62 -7.29
CA ARG A 91 -4.98 -6.06 -8.64
C ARG A 91 -5.89 -7.28 -8.58
N VAL A 92 -7.10 -7.17 -9.12
CA VAL A 92 -8.02 -8.29 -9.20
C VAL A 92 -8.05 -8.80 -10.65
N LEU A 93 -7.56 -10.03 -10.86
CA LEU A 93 -7.56 -10.71 -12.15
C LEU A 93 -8.74 -11.69 -12.16
N ILE A 94 -9.72 -11.39 -12.99
CA ILE A 94 -11.01 -12.07 -12.99
C ILE A 94 -11.11 -12.89 -14.27
N GLU A 95 -11.50 -14.17 -14.14
CA GLU A 95 -11.78 -15.00 -15.29
C GLU A 95 -12.95 -14.45 -16.10
N LYS A 96 -12.82 -14.46 -17.43
CA LYS A 96 -13.74 -13.80 -18.36
C LYS A 96 -15.23 -14.08 -18.13
N PRO A 97 -15.66 -15.32 -17.85
CA PRO A 97 -17.11 -15.62 -17.68
C PRO A 97 -17.79 -14.86 -16.56
N ILE A 98 -17.05 -14.52 -15.50
CA ILE A 98 -17.60 -13.83 -14.30
C ILE A 98 -17.12 -12.37 -14.20
N PHE A 99 -16.41 -11.87 -15.22
CA PHE A 99 -15.79 -10.56 -15.17
C PHE A 99 -16.80 -9.44 -14.94
N GLN A 100 -17.88 -9.42 -15.70
CA GLN A 100 -18.89 -8.36 -15.60
C GLN A 100 -19.58 -8.36 -14.23
N GLU A 101 -20.08 -9.52 -13.80
CA GLU A 101 -20.77 -9.68 -12.52
C GLU A 101 -19.88 -9.25 -11.36
N LEU A 102 -18.67 -9.80 -11.30
CA LEU A 102 -17.77 -9.49 -10.17
C LEU A 102 -17.32 -8.02 -10.18
N THR A 103 -17.09 -7.43 -11.35
CA THR A 103 -16.72 -6.02 -11.47
C THR A 103 -17.83 -5.11 -10.96
N GLU A 104 -19.10 -5.36 -11.33
CA GLU A 104 -20.24 -4.60 -10.83
C GLU A 104 -20.40 -4.72 -9.30
N ARG A 105 -20.22 -5.92 -8.76
CA ARG A 105 -20.28 -6.17 -7.32
C ARG A 105 -19.14 -5.48 -6.56
N LEU A 106 -17.92 -5.55 -7.08
CA LEU A 106 -16.78 -4.82 -6.50
C LEU A 106 -17.00 -3.31 -6.53
N ALA A 107 -17.50 -2.77 -7.64
CA ALA A 107 -17.81 -1.36 -7.75
C ALA A 107 -18.84 -0.91 -6.71
N LYS A 108 -19.89 -1.70 -6.48
CA LYS A 108 -20.90 -1.43 -5.44
C LYS A 108 -20.29 -1.42 -4.03
N GLU A 109 -19.49 -2.43 -3.69
CA GLU A 109 -18.82 -2.49 -2.38
C GLU A 109 -17.86 -1.31 -2.19
N ILE A 110 -17.03 -1.00 -3.19
CA ILE A 110 -16.08 0.12 -3.12
C ILE A 110 -16.81 1.45 -2.95
N SER A 111 -17.95 1.66 -3.64
CA SER A 111 -18.75 2.88 -3.50
C SER A 111 -19.36 3.07 -2.10
N SER A 112 -19.46 2.00 -1.32
CA SER A 112 -19.97 2.07 0.06
C SER A 112 -18.88 2.36 1.09
N LEU A 113 -17.60 2.32 0.71
CA LEU A 113 -16.49 2.55 1.63
C LEU A 113 -16.43 4.00 2.08
N ARG A 114 -16.19 4.18 3.37
CA ARG A 114 -16.04 5.49 4.01
C ARG A 114 -14.61 5.65 4.52
N THR A 115 -14.08 6.85 4.34
CA THR A 115 -12.76 7.23 4.84
C THR A 115 -12.91 8.40 5.81
N GLY A 116 -12.18 8.34 6.91
CA GLY A 116 -12.22 9.41 7.91
C GLY A 116 -11.21 9.21 9.04
N PRO A 117 -11.38 9.93 10.15
CA PRO A 117 -10.50 9.86 11.32
C PRO A 117 -10.37 8.43 11.86
N ALA A 118 -9.16 8.02 12.22
CA ALA A 118 -8.88 6.68 12.74
C ALA A 118 -9.72 6.29 13.97
N LEU A 119 -10.12 7.27 14.79
CA LEU A 119 -10.94 7.04 15.97
C LEU A 119 -12.41 6.71 15.65
N GLN A 120 -12.86 6.90 14.41
CA GLN A 120 -14.21 6.54 13.98
C GLN A 120 -14.32 5.08 13.53
N ASP A 121 -13.20 4.37 13.44
CA ASP A 121 -13.12 2.94 13.06
C ASP A 121 -13.90 2.62 11.77
N LEU A 122 -13.72 3.46 10.75
CA LEU A 122 -14.34 3.31 9.44
C LEU A 122 -13.56 2.28 8.59
N GLU A 123 -14.13 1.94 7.42
CA GLU A 123 -13.54 0.98 6.49
C GLU A 123 -12.13 1.39 6.04
N CYS A 124 -11.89 2.71 5.89
CA CYS A 124 -10.57 3.26 5.58
C CYS A 124 -10.19 4.37 6.57
N GLY A 125 -8.97 4.31 7.08
CA GLY A 125 -8.34 5.39 7.84
C GLY A 125 -7.61 6.39 6.94
N PRO A 126 -6.96 7.40 7.54
CA PRO A 126 -6.16 8.37 6.79
C PRO A 126 -4.85 7.76 6.25
N LEU A 127 -4.32 8.39 5.23
CA LEU A 127 -2.93 8.15 4.80
C LEU A 127 -1.94 8.69 5.83
N ILE A 128 -0.76 8.07 5.92
CA ILE A 128 0.23 8.36 6.95
C ILE A 128 0.76 9.81 6.92
N SER A 129 0.76 10.46 5.77
CA SER A 129 1.32 11.80 5.61
C SER A 129 0.76 12.52 4.38
N LYS A 130 0.90 13.86 4.39
CA LYS A 130 0.60 14.69 3.22
C LYS A 130 1.42 14.28 1.98
N VAL A 131 2.68 13.92 2.15
CA VAL A 131 3.53 13.45 1.05
C VAL A 131 2.95 12.21 0.38
N GLN A 132 2.44 11.28 1.19
CA GLN A 132 1.79 10.08 0.65
C GLN A 132 0.46 10.41 -0.03
N LYS A 133 -0.32 11.30 0.54
CA LYS A 133 -1.56 11.80 -0.07
C LYS A 133 -1.28 12.43 -1.45
N ASP A 134 -0.36 13.39 -1.51
CA ASP A 134 0.00 14.06 -2.76
C ASP A 134 0.48 13.05 -3.83
N ARG A 135 1.20 12.00 -3.40
CA ARG A 135 1.64 10.91 -4.28
C ARG A 135 0.46 10.12 -4.86
N VAL A 136 -0.51 9.74 -4.02
CA VAL A 136 -1.71 9.00 -4.44
C VAL A 136 -2.56 9.87 -5.38
N GLU A 137 -2.82 11.12 -5.02
CA GLU A 137 -3.55 12.08 -5.87
C GLU A 137 -2.87 12.26 -7.24
N GLY A 138 -1.53 12.32 -7.25
CA GLY A 138 -0.75 12.39 -8.48
C GLY A 138 -0.92 11.15 -9.38
N PHE A 139 -1.06 9.94 -8.81
CA PHE A 139 -1.38 8.73 -9.58
C PHE A 139 -2.79 8.78 -10.15
N LEU A 140 -3.78 9.19 -9.35
CA LEU A 140 -5.18 9.30 -9.80
C LEU A 140 -5.32 10.35 -10.91
N LEU A 141 -4.64 11.49 -10.76
CA LEU A 141 -4.64 12.53 -11.80
C LEU A 141 -4.08 12.01 -13.13
N ARG A 142 -2.93 11.33 -13.12
CA ARG A 142 -2.34 10.73 -14.33
C ARG A 142 -3.26 9.68 -14.92
N ALA A 143 -3.86 8.80 -14.12
CA ALA A 143 -4.81 7.81 -14.60
C ALA A 143 -6.00 8.47 -15.34
N LYS A 144 -6.54 9.56 -14.77
CA LYS A 144 -7.61 10.35 -15.45
C LYS A 144 -7.13 10.95 -16.76
N GLN A 145 -5.90 11.50 -16.79
CA GLN A 145 -5.31 12.06 -18.02
C GLN A 145 -5.07 10.99 -19.09
N ASP A 146 -4.70 9.79 -18.68
CA ASP A 146 -4.47 8.64 -19.57
C ASP A 146 -5.79 7.96 -20.02
N GLY A 147 -6.94 8.49 -19.60
CA GLY A 147 -8.26 7.97 -19.98
C GLY A 147 -8.65 6.65 -19.29
N VAL A 148 -8.04 6.34 -18.15
CA VAL A 148 -8.43 5.16 -17.35
C VAL A 148 -9.85 5.37 -16.81
N GLU A 149 -10.72 4.38 -17.03
CA GLU A 149 -12.08 4.39 -16.53
C GLU A 149 -12.11 4.14 -15.00
N PHE A 150 -12.83 5.01 -14.28
CA PHE A 150 -13.07 4.87 -12.84
C PHE A 150 -14.48 4.30 -12.63
N LEU A 151 -14.57 3.05 -12.20
CA LEU A 151 -15.84 2.37 -12.01
C LEU A 151 -16.51 2.68 -10.67
N ALA A 152 -15.72 3.02 -9.65
CA ALA A 152 -16.23 3.32 -8.31
C ALA A 152 -15.23 4.16 -7.53
N GLU A 153 -15.76 4.97 -6.63
CA GLU A 153 -14.99 5.70 -5.62
C GLU A 153 -15.77 5.61 -4.29
N GLY A 154 -15.04 5.43 -3.17
CA GLY A 154 -15.60 5.60 -1.82
C GLY A 154 -15.81 7.07 -1.47
N SER A 155 -16.20 7.36 -0.24
CA SER A 155 -16.46 8.72 0.22
C SER A 155 -15.64 9.09 1.46
N ILE A 156 -15.33 10.37 1.60
CA ILE A 156 -14.82 10.94 2.83
C ILE A 156 -16.01 11.37 3.67
N VAL A 157 -16.03 11.05 4.97
CA VAL A 157 -17.13 11.45 5.86
C VAL A 157 -17.21 12.97 6.02
N GLU A 158 -18.42 13.52 6.13
CA GLU A 158 -18.64 14.97 6.13
C GLU A 158 -17.98 15.69 7.33
N ASP A 159 -17.87 15.02 8.46
CA ASP A 159 -17.24 15.53 9.68
C ASP A 159 -15.73 15.28 9.77
N ALA A 160 -15.09 14.84 8.68
CA ALA A 160 -13.66 14.66 8.65
C ALA A 160 -12.94 16.01 8.87
N PRO A 161 -11.96 16.08 9.79
CA PRO A 161 -11.21 17.31 10.05
C PRO A 161 -10.54 17.87 8.79
N GLN A 162 -10.62 19.19 8.62
CA GLN A 162 -9.90 19.85 7.54
C GLN A 162 -8.39 19.67 7.71
N GLY A 163 -7.70 19.40 6.60
CA GLY A 163 -6.26 19.14 6.59
C GLY A 163 -5.85 17.72 6.94
N GLY A 164 -6.79 16.80 7.12
CA GLY A 164 -6.53 15.38 7.21
C GLY A 164 -6.02 14.79 5.90
N ASN A 165 -5.31 13.68 5.97
CA ASN A 165 -4.75 12.99 4.81
C ASN A 165 -5.72 11.92 4.28
N TYR A 166 -6.95 12.33 3.96
CA TYR A 166 -7.99 11.44 3.44
C TYR A 166 -8.03 11.40 1.93
#